data_fe0a9d826052e3aac8426f2bfa00150d
#
_entry.id   fe0a9d826052e3aac8426f2bfa00150d
#
_cell.length_a   1.000
_cell.length_b   1.000
_cell.length_c   1.000
_cell.angle_alpha   90.00
_cell.angle_beta   90.00
_cell.angle_gamma   90.00
#
_symmetry.space_group_name_H-M   'P 1'
#
loop_
_entity.id
_entity.type
_entity.pdbx_description
1 polymer ?
#
loop_
_entity_poly.entity_id
_entity_poly.type
_entity_poly.pdbx_seq_one_letter_code
_entity_poly.pdbx_strand_id
1 'polypeptide(L)'
;MIYYSYIENISVIFMVNKEIYKELKKRIVFLDYKPKQVLSIKELAKEFGVSAVPIREVLILLETEKLIHIIPNNGIYVTDISFQELKDVFEVRLFLIGLSGRLAAQRVTPEELNKMKELLKKIKQEKDRKELIQLDAEFHDLINYSSKNETLADTLKNLRNRIGRLWFFAKEHDTYSLQIPKDFEELIKALENKDQDKSEQIMKDHAIHFINQIKTSLYAE
;
A
#
# COMPACT_ATOMS: atom_id res chain seq x y z
N MET A 1 -21.64 35.68 0.89
CA MET A 1 -20.51 35.63 -0.08
C MET A 1 -19.18 35.23 0.58
N ILE A 2 -18.80 35.77 1.73
CA ILE A 2 -17.53 35.45 2.43
C ILE A 2 -17.47 33.99 2.91
N TYR A 3 -18.57 33.41 3.38
CA TYR A 3 -18.62 32.04 3.90
C TYR A 3 -18.44 30.97 2.81
N TYR A 4 -18.95 31.17 1.61
CA TYR A 4 -18.76 30.27 0.46
C TYR A 4 -17.30 30.25 -0.04
N SER A 5 -16.65 31.42 -0.09
CA SER A 5 -15.23 31.50 -0.48
C SER A 5 -14.30 30.84 0.55
N TYR A 6 -14.68 30.80 1.82
CA TYR A 6 -13.90 30.15 2.88
C TYR A 6 -13.96 28.62 2.77
N ILE A 7 -15.15 28.06 2.49
CA ILE A 7 -15.37 26.62 2.30
C ILE A 7 -14.66 26.13 1.02
N GLU A 8 -14.74 26.89 -0.06
CA GLU A 8 -14.02 26.58 -1.31
C GLU A 8 -12.49 26.54 -1.08
N ASN A 9 -11.94 27.53 -0.36
CA ASN A 9 -10.51 27.56 -0.03
C ASN A 9 -10.06 26.36 0.83
N ILE A 10 -10.85 25.96 1.83
CA ILE A 10 -10.54 24.77 2.66
C ILE A 10 -10.58 23.50 1.81
N SER A 11 -11.56 23.37 0.92
CA SER A 11 -11.68 22.21 0.04
C SER A 11 -10.50 22.11 -0.93
N VAL A 12 -10.06 23.25 -1.49
CA VAL A 12 -8.89 23.30 -2.39
C VAL A 12 -7.60 22.95 -1.64
N ILE A 13 -7.39 23.50 -0.44
CA ILE A 13 -6.20 23.19 0.39
C ILE A 13 -6.18 21.69 0.74
N PHE A 14 -7.33 21.13 1.13
CA PHE A 14 -7.43 19.70 1.43
C PHE A 14 -7.14 18.82 0.22
N MET A 15 -7.62 19.18 -0.97
CA MET A 15 -7.33 18.47 -2.22
C MET A 15 -5.86 18.55 -2.59
N VAL A 16 -5.24 19.72 -2.49
CA VAL A 16 -3.81 19.93 -2.79
C VAL A 16 -2.95 19.10 -1.85
N ASN A 17 -3.23 19.13 -0.54
CA ASN A 17 -2.50 18.32 0.44
C ASN A 17 -2.62 16.82 0.15
N LYS A 18 -3.80 16.36 -0.27
CA LYS A 18 -4.05 14.95 -0.64
C LYS A 18 -3.22 14.51 -1.85
N GLU A 19 -3.11 15.35 -2.87
CA GLU A 19 -2.31 15.02 -4.06
C GLU A 19 -0.81 15.05 -3.76
N ILE A 20 -0.31 16.04 -3.00
CA ILE A 20 1.08 16.09 -2.53
C ILE A 20 1.41 14.85 -1.69
N TYR A 21 0.52 14.48 -0.77
CA TYR A 21 0.69 13.29 0.06
C TYR A 21 0.79 12.02 -0.78
N LYS A 22 -0.12 11.82 -1.74
CA LYS A 22 -0.08 10.66 -2.63
C LYS A 22 1.21 10.58 -3.42
N GLU A 23 1.64 11.70 -3.98
CA GLU A 23 2.86 11.76 -4.80
C GLU A 23 4.11 11.51 -3.95
N LEU A 24 4.28 12.16 -2.81
CA LEU A 24 5.43 11.94 -1.93
C LEU A 24 5.45 10.50 -1.41
N LYS A 25 4.30 9.98 -1.00
CA LYS A 25 4.19 8.59 -0.58
C LYS A 25 4.57 7.62 -1.70
N LYS A 26 4.09 7.86 -2.92
CA LYS A 26 4.45 7.09 -4.10
C LYS A 26 5.96 7.07 -4.29
N ARG A 27 6.62 8.22 -4.28
CA ARG A 27 8.07 8.34 -4.44
C ARG A 27 8.87 7.59 -3.36
N ILE A 28 8.39 7.60 -2.12
CA ILE A 28 9.04 6.86 -1.02
C ILE A 28 8.83 5.35 -1.20
N VAL A 29 7.60 4.93 -1.50
CA VAL A 29 7.27 3.50 -1.63
C VAL A 29 7.94 2.88 -2.85
N PHE A 30 8.06 3.62 -3.97
CA PHE A 30 8.73 3.15 -5.18
C PHE A 30 10.25 3.38 -5.19
N LEU A 31 10.83 3.85 -4.06
CA LEU A 31 12.26 4.14 -3.89
C LEU A 31 12.81 5.21 -4.84
N ASP A 32 11.96 6.05 -5.41
CA ASP A 32 12.40 7.27 -6.09
C ASP A 32 13.10 8.20 -5.08
N TYR A 33 12.60 8.21 -3.83
CA TYR A 33 13.35 8.68 -2.65
C TYR A 33 13.95 7.50 -1.92
N LYS A 34 15.28 7.46 -1.87
CA LYS A 34 16.03 6.34 -1.27
C LYS A 34 15.92 6.35 0.27
N PRO A 35 16.02 5.19 0.93
CA PRO A 35 16.21 5.13 2.38
C PRO A 35 17.34 6.05 2.84
N LYS A 36 17.14 6.74 3.96
CA LYS A 36 18.05 7.75 4.53
C LYS A 36 18.19 9.05 3.74
N GLN A 37 17.54 9.18 2.59
CA GLN A 37 17.56 10.42 1.82
C GLN A 37 16.97 11.56 2.63
N VAL A 38 17.64 12.72 2.59
CA VAL A 38 17.17 13.96 3.22
C VAL A 38 16.13 14.61 2.32
N LEU A 39 15.02 15.04 2.92
CA LEU A 39 13.97 15.80 2.23
C LEU A 39 14.01 17.26 2.69
N SER A 40 13.92 18.18 1.74
CA SER A 40 13.94 19.63 1.99
C SER A 40 12.54 20.22 1.80
N ILE A 41 11.97 20.80 2.87
CA ILE A 41 10.67 21.51 2.77
C ILE A 41 10.72 22.61 1.72
N LYS A 42 11.84 23.32 1.62
CA LYS A 42 12.00 24.43 0.67
C LYS A 42 11.97 23.93 -0.78
N GLU A 43 12.65 22.83 -1.06
CA GLU A 43 12.67 22.23 -2.39
C GLU A 43 11.32 21.64 -2.78
N LEU A 44 10.69 20.91 -1.86
CA LEU A 44 9.35 20.35 -2.08
C LEU A 44 8.31 21.46 -2.27
N ALA A 45 8.33 22.52 -1.47
CA ALA A 45 7.43 23.66 -1.64
C ALA A 45 7.61 24.33 -3.03
N LYS A 46 8.86 24.49 -3.48
CA LYS A 46 9.16 25.00 -4.82
C LYS A 46 8.66 24.07 -5.93
N GLU A 47 8.89 22.77 -5.78
CA GLU A 47 8.51 21.75 -6.75
C GLU A 47 6.99 21.66 -6.94
N PHE A 48 6.24 21.63 -5.82
CA PHE A 48 4.77 21.54 -5.85
C PHE A 48 4.07 22.89 -6.04
N GLY A 49 4.82 24.00 -6.10
CA GLY A 49 4.27 25.35 -6.30
C GLY A 49 3.41 25.82 -5.12
N VAL A 50 3.71 25.38 -3.89
CA VAL A 50 2.97 25.70 -2.68
C VAL A 50 3.84 26.35 -1.61
N SER A 51 3.23 26.86 -0.53
CA SER A 51 3.97 27.34 0.65
C SER A 51 4.54 26.17 1.47
N ALA A 52 5.36 26.47 2.47
CA ALA A 52 5.94 25.47 3.36
C ALA A 52 4.90 24.78 4.28
N VAL A 53 3.75 25.42 4.51
CA VAL A 53 2.73 24.88 5.44
C VAL A 53 2.14 23.58 4.96
N PRO A 54 1.53 23.46 3.76
CA PRO A 54 0.99 22.19 3.25
C PRO A 54 2.04 21.08 3.17
N ILE A 55 3.29 21.41 2.85
CA ILE A 55 4.37 20.41 2.86
C ILE A 55 4.59 19.85 4.27
N ARG A 56 4.65 20.71 5.30
CA ARG A 56 4.81 20.25 6.70
C ARG A 56 3.66 19.35 7.14
N GLU A 57 2.42 19.70 6.81
CA GLU A 57 1.24 18.89 7.14
C GLU A 57 1.33 17.49 6.50
N VAL A 58 1.69 17.44 5.23
CA VAL A 58 1.88 16.17 4.52
C VAL A 58 3.05 15.36 5.12
N LEU A 59 4.16 15.98 5.46
CA LEU A 59 5.29 15.30 6.08
C LEU A 59 4.93 14.73 7.46
N ILE A 60 4.13 15.43 8.26
CA ILE A 60 3.62 14.89 9.53
C ILE A 60 2.78 13.62 9.30
N LEU A 61 1.91 13.61 8.28
CA LEU A 61 1.15 12.40 7.92
C LEU A 61 2.07 11.24 7.51
N LEU A 62 3.09 11.51 6.69
CA LEU A 62 4.07 10.48 6.29
C LEU A 62 4.89 9.97 7.48
N GLU A 63 5.16 10.80 8.49
CA GLU A 63 5.83 10.39 9.73
C GLU A 63 4.94 9.47 10.58
N THR A 64 3.64 9.76 10.70
CA THR A 64 2.71 8.86 11.41
C THR A 64 2.66 7.47 10.77
N GLU A 65 2.88 7.39 9.46
CA GLU A 65 2.98 6.12 8.72
C GLU A 65 4.39 5.48 8.78
N LYS A 66 5.33 6.10 9.51
CA LYS A 66 6.73 5.66 9.63
C LYS A 66 7.48 5.61 8.29
N LEU A 67 7.07 6.40 7.32
CA LEU A 67 7.74 6.51 6.02
C LEU A 67 8.91 7.50 6.04
N ILE A 68 8.88 8.45 6.96
CA ILE A 68 9.94 9.42 7.22
C ILE A 68 10.15 9.61 8.71
N HIS A 69 11.28 10.23 9.08
CA HIS A 69 11.58 10.74 10.41
C HIS A 69 11.86 12.23 10.35
N ILE A 70 11.18 13.00 11.21
CA ILE A 70 11.42 14.43 11.42
C ILE A 70 12.28 14.57 12.66
N ILE A 71 13.56 14.94 12.49
CA ILE A 71 14.48 15.15 13.61
C ILE A 71 14.59 16.66 13.84
N PRO A 72 14.11 17.20 14.97
CA PRO A 72 14.17 18.63 15.26
C PRO A 72 15.59 19.16 15.06
N ASN A 73 15.72 20.28 14.35
CA ASN A 73 16.99 20.94 14.03
C ASN A 73 17.99 20.12 13.20
N ASN A 74 17.69 18.90 12.81
CA ASN A 74 18.60 18.02 12.05
C ASN A 74 18.09 17.64 10.66
N GLY A 75 16.79 17.67 10.43
CA GLY A 75 16.23 17.46 9.09
C GLY A 75 15.12 16.41 9.04
N ILE A 76 14.72 16.11 7.81
CA ILE A 76 13.67 15.15 7.48
C ILE A 76 14.31 14.07 6.63
N TYR A 77 14.16 12.82 7.06
CA TYR A 77 14.82 11.68 6.45
C TYR A 77 13.81 10.61 6.05
N VAL A 78 13.95 10.05 4.86
CA VAL A 78 13.24 8.82 4.50
C VAL A 78 13.69 7.69 5.43
N THR A 79 12.76 6.99 6.06
CA THR A 79 13.07 5.87 6.98
C THR A 79 13.89 4.80 6.28
N ASP A 80 14.83 4.24 7.01
CA ASP A 80 15.56 3.04 6.57
C ASP A 80 14.62 1.83 6.52
N ILE A 81 15.02 0.79 5.83
CA ILE A 81 14.30 -0.48 5.78
C ILE A 81 14.92 -1.40 6.82
N SER A 82 14.17 -1.65 7.89
CA SER A 82 14.59 -2.55 8.95
C SER A 82 14.02 -3.95 8.72
N PHE A 83 14.88 -4.97 8.65
CA PHE A 83 14.45 -6.36 8.57
C PHE A 83 13.67 -6.82 9.80
N GLN A 84 14.03 -6.30 10.99
CA GLN A 84 13.27 -6.59 12.20
C GLN A 84 11.87 -6.01 12.11
N GLU A 85 11.74 -4.75 11.67
CA GLU A 85 10.42 -4.13 11.47
C GLU A 85 9.59 -4.90 10.43
N LEU A 86 10.23 -5.38 9.36
CA LEU A 86 9.57 -6.22 8.37
C LEU A 86 8.97 -7.48 9.00
N LYS A 87 9.77 -8.19 9.81
CA LYS A 87 9.33 -9.39 10.51
C LYS A 87 8.15 -9.10 11.42
N ASP A 88 8.24 -8.06 12.25
CA ASP A 88 7.21 -7.66 13.20
C ASP A 88 5.88 -7.31 12.47
N VAL A 89 5.97 -6.52 11.39
CA VAL A 89 4.81 -6.15 10.56
C VAL A 89 4.20 -7.38 9.91
N PHE A 90 5.03 -8.28 9.41
CA PHE A 90 4.56 -9.47 8.70
C PHE A 90 3.83 -10.44 9.63
N GLU A 91 4.35 -10.67 10.84
CA GLU A 91 3.71 -11.53 11.84
C GLU A 91 2.28 -11.07 12.13
N VAL A 92 2.07 -9.77 12.34
CA VAL A 92 0.74 -9.21 12.57
C VAL A 92 -0.12 -9.25 11.29
N ARG A 93 0.46 -8.85 10.15
CA ARG A 93 -0.26 -8.77 8.89
C ARG A 93 -0.78 -10.12 8.44
N LEU A 94 -0.05 -11.20 8.67
CA LEU A 94 -0.44 -12.56 8.27
C LEU A 94 -1.78 -12.99 8.86
N PHE A 95 -2.03 -12.67 10.13
CA PHE A 95 -3.31 -12.96 10.78
C PHE A 95 -4.43 -12.04 10.27
N LEU A 96 -4.14 -10.77 10.12
CA LEU A 96 -5.14 -9.79 9.72
C LEU A 96 -5.58 -9.97 8.26
N ILE A 97 -4.66 -10.33 7.37
CA ILE A 97 -5.00 -10.53 5.94
C ILE A 97 -5.84 -11.79 5.74
N GLY A 98 -5.57 -12.85 6.51
CA GLY A 98 -6.42 -14.04 6.53
C GLY A 98 -7.84 -13.70 7.02
N LEU A 99 -7.95 -12.95 8.12
CA LEU A 99 -9.24 -12.47 8.62
C LEU A 99 -9.98 -11.63 7.56
N SER A 100 -9.28 -10.79 6.81
CA SER A 100 -9.88 -9.99 5.73
C SER A 100 -10.49 -10.91 4.65
N GLY A 101 -9.76 -11.92 4.19
CA GLY A 101 -10.28 -12.91 3.23
C GLY A 101 -11.51 -13.65 3.75
N ARG A 102 -11.46 -14.11 5.02
CA ARG A 102 -12.57 -14.78 5.68
C ARG A 102 -13.84 -13.93 5.73
N LEU A 103 -13.71 -12.68 6.17
CA LEU A 103 -14.83 -11.75 6.27
C LEU A 103 -15.34 -11.32 4.88
N ALA A 104 -14.45 -11.13 3.91
CA ALA A 104 -14.82 -10.82 2.55
C ALA A 104 -15.70 -11.93 1.94
N ALA A 105 -15.40 -13.20 2.17
CA ALA A 105 -16.20 -14.33 1.69
C ALA A 105 -17.66 -14.29 2.19
N GLN A 106 -17.88 -13.74 3.39
CA GLN A 106 -19.25 -13.58 3.92
C GLN A 106 -19.99 -12.36 3.35
N ARG A 107 -19.26 -11.28 3.02
CA ARG A 107 -19.82 -9.92 2.92
C ARG A 107 -19.64 -9.28 1.55
N VAL A 108 -18.86 -9.89 0.66
CA VAL A 108 -18.62 -9.37 -0.69
C VAL A 108 -19.90 -9.29 -1.48
N THR A 109 -20.10 -8.18 -2.19
CA THR A 109 -21.23 -7.99 -3.08
C THR A 109 -20.92 -8.47 -4.51
N PRO A 110 -21.94 -8.76 -5.34
CA PRO A 110 -21.74 -9.12 -6.75
C PRO A 110 -20.98 -8.03 -7.54
N GLU A 111 -21.19 -6.75 -7.20
CA GLU A 111 -20.50 -5.64 -7.85
C GLU A 111 -19.01 -5.62 -7.48
N GLU A 112 -18.67 -5.90 -6.21
CA GLU A 112 -17.27 -6.01 -5.77
C GLU A 112 -16.57 -7.20 -6.40
N LEU A 113 -17.23 -8.34 -6.50
CA LEU A 113 -16.72 -9.52 -7.24
C LEU A 113 -16.44 -9.19 -8.71
N ASN A 114 -17.34 -8.46 -9.37
CA ASN A 114 -17.13 -8.04 -10.75
C ASN A 114 -15.92 -7.10 -10.87
N LYS A 115 -15.74 -6.14 -9.96
CA LYS A 115 -14.56 -5.29 -9.93
C LYS A 115 -13.27 -6.09 -9.73
N MET A 116 -13.28 -7.11 -8.86
CA MET A 116 -12.13 -8.00 -8.67
C MET A 116 -11.78 -8.77 -9.96
N LYS A 117 -12.78 -9.26 -10.67
CA LYS A 117 -12.59 -9.95 -11.97
C LYS A 117 -11.99 -9.03 -13.04
N GLU A 118 -12.47 -7.80 -13.12
CA GLU A 118 -11.92 -6.80 -14.05
C GLU A 118 -10.48 -6.44 -13.69
N LEU A 119 -10.19 -6.29 -12.40
CA LEU A 119 -8.83 -6.02 -11.92
C LEU A 119 -7.89 -7.20 -12.20
N LEU A 120 -8.35 -8.43 -11.99
CA LEU A 120 -7.59 -9.64 -12.33
C LEU A 120 -7.26 -9.72 -13.84
N LYS A 121 -8.18 -9.31 -14.74
CA LYS A 121 -7.87 -9.22 -16.17
C LYS A 121 -6.72 -8.28 -16.46
N LYS A 122 -6.68 -7.10 -15.80
CA LYS A 122 -5.58 -6.14 -15.95
C LYS A 122 -4.28 -6.75 -15.42
N ILE A 123 -4.30 -7.35 -14.24
CA ILE A 123 -3.14 -8.02 -13.62
C ILE A 123 -2.55 -9.09 -14.56
N LYS A 124 -3.40 -9.91 -15.21
CA LYS A 124 -2.95 -10.95 -16.14
C LYS A 124 -2.28 -10.41 -17.42
N GLN A 125 -2.55 -9.17 -17.79
CA GLN A 125 -2.03 -8.54 -19.01
C GLN A 125 -0.84 -7.63 -18.73
N GLU A 126 -0.64 -7.21 -17.46
CA GLU A 126 0.38 -6.25 -17.07
C GLU A 126 1.77 -6.88 -17.13
N LYS A 127 2.72 -6.15 -17.72
CA LYS A 127 4.13 -6.55 -17.84
C LYS A 127 5.05 -5.59 -17.11
N ASP A 128 4.61 -4.35 -16.88
CA ASP A 128 5.37 -3.41 -16.08
C ASP A 128 5.25 -3.76 -14.61
N ARG A 129 6.40 -3.95 -13.97
CA ARG A 129 6.46 -4.38 -12.56
C ARG A 129 5.87 -3.35 -11.60
N LYS A 130 6.08 -2.05 -11.86
CA LYS A 130 5.54 -1.00 -10.99
C LYS A 130 4.01 -0.97 -11.08
N GLU A 131 3.47 -1.08 -12.28
CA GLU A 131 2.02 -1.13 -12.51
C GLU A 131 1.41 -2.41 -11.92
N LEU A 132 2.08 -3.56 -12.05
CA LEU A 132 1.64 -4.81 -11.43
C LEU A 132 1.54 -4.70 -9.91
N ILE A 133 2.52 -4.07 -9.24
CA ILE A 133 2.50 -3.83 -7.79
C ILE A 133 1.35 -2.89 -7.40
N GLN A 134 1.03 -1.90 -8.24
CA GLN A 134 -0.12 -1.02 -7.99
C GLN A 134 -1.43 -1.79 -8.11
N LEU A 135 -1.59 -2.60 -9.15
CA LEU A 135 -2.78 -3.43 -9.36
C LEU A 135 -2.97 -4.47 -8.24
N ASP A 136 -1.88 -5.07 -7.76
CA ASP A 136 -1.88 -5.94 -6.57
C ASP A 136 -2.37 -5.19 -5.33
N ALA A 137 -1.86 -3.97 -5.12
CA ALA A 137 -2.28 -3.13 -4.01
C ALA A 137 -3.77 -2.74 -4.10
N GLU A 138 -4.27 -2.44 -5.29
CA GLU A 138 -5.69 -2.15 -5.53
C GLU A 138 -6.57 -3.37 -5.26
N PHE A 139 -6.10 -4.56 -5.65
CA PHE A 139 -6.83 -5.80 -5.39
C PHE A 139 -6.92 -6.07 -3.88
N HIS A 140 -5.83 -5.89 -3.16
CA HIS A 140 -5.83 -5.98 -1.70
C HIS A 140 -6.76 -4.97 -1.03
N ASP A 141 -6.79 -3.72 -1.50
CA ASP A 141 -7.70 -2.70 -0.97
C ASP A 141 -9.16 -3.10 -1.21
N LEU A 142 -9.48 -3.68 -2.36
CA LEU A 142 -10.82 -4.13 -2.68
C LEU A 142 -11.26 -5.31 -1.79
N ILE A 143 -10.39 -6.30 -1.55
CA ILE A 143 -10.65 -7.39 -0.59
C ILE A 143 -10.87 -6.84 0.82
N ASN A 144 -9.98 -5.97 1.28
CA ASN A 144 -10.08 -5.39 2.62
C ASN A 144 -11.37 -4.58 2.79
N TYR A 145 -11.75 -3.80 1.80
CA TYR A 145 -13.03 -3.09 1.77
C TYR A 145 -14.23 -4.05 1.78
N SER A 146 -14.16 -5.15 1.02
CA SER A 146 -15.22 -6.16 0.98
C SER A 146 -15.40 -6.91 2.29
N SER A 147 -14.42 -6.86 3.20
CA SER A 147 -14.56 -7.38 4.57
C SER A 147 -15.61 -6.61 5.39
N LYS A 148 -16.02 -5.40 4.96
CA LYS A 148 -16.91 -4.47 5.68
C LYS A 148 -16.45 -4.19 7.12
N ASN A 149 -15.14 -4.18 7.33
CA ASN A 149 -14.49 -3.84 8.59
C ASN A 149 -13.45 -2.74 8.31
N GLU A 150 -13.87 -1.49 8.50
CA GLU A 150 -13.03 -0.31 8.20
C GLU A 150 -11.73 -0.32 9.01
N THR A 151 -11.80 -0.65 10.31
CA THR A 151 -10.62 -0.74 11.18
C THR A 151 -9.60 -1.75 10.65
N LEU A 152 -10.07 -2.91 10.18
CA LEU A 152 -9.22 -3.94 9.59
C LEU A 152 -8.60 -3.46 8.27
N ALA A 153 -9.41 -2.84 7.41
CA ALA A 153 -8.96 -2.32 6.11
C ALA A 153 -7.87 -1.24 6.29
N ASP A 154 -8.08 -0.28 7.18
CA ASP A 154 -7.12 0.78 7.47
C ASP A 154 -5.83 0.25 8.08
N THR A 155 -5.95 -0.69 9.04
CA THR A 155 -4.79 -1.33 9.66
C THR A 155 -3.96 -2.07 8.62
N LEU A 156 -4.58 -2.89 7.77
CA LEU A 156 -3.90 -3.64 6.70
C LEU A 156 -3.24 -2.72 5.67
N LYS A 157 -3.90 -1.64 5.31
CA LYS A 157 -3.35 -0.61 4.42
C LYS A 157 -2.09 0.04 5.00
N ASN A 158 -2.12 0.41 6.27
CA ASN A 158 -0.97 1.00 6.97
C ASN A 158 0.19 0.01 7.07
N LEU A 159 -0.07 -1.25 7.44
CA LEU A 159 0.95 -2.29 7.46
C LEU A 159 1.56 -2.55 6.08
N ARG A 160 0.74 -2.60 5.01
CA ARG A 160 1.22 -2.75 3.65
C ARG A 160 2.13 -1.59 3.21
N ASN A 161 1.78 -0.35 3.55
CA ASN A 161 2.59 0.81 3.22
C ASN A 161 4.01 0.72 3.80
N ARG A 162 4.14 0.19 5.02
CA ARG A 162 5.44 0.01 5.69
C ARG A 162 6.34 -1.01 4.97
N ILE A 163 5.76 -2.09 4.45
CA ILE A 163 6.50 -3.17 3.78
C ILE A 163 6.55 -3.00 2.25
N GLY A 164 5.74 -2.11 1.67
CA GLY A 164 5.63 -1.93 0.22
C GLY A 164 6.96 -1.61 -0.48
N ARG A 165 7.85 -0.91 0.22
CA ARG A 165 9.20 -0.60 -0.29
C ARG A 165 10.05 -1.83 -0.58
N LEU A 166 9.77 -2.95 0.07
CA LEU A 166 10.53 -4.19 -0.12
C LEU A 166 10.28 -4.85 -1.47
N TRP A 167 9.15 -4.58 -2.11
CA TRP A 167 8.91 -5.00 -3.48
C TRP A 167 10.01 -4.58 -4.46
N PHE A 168 10.62 -3.41 -4.20
CA PHE A 168 11.64 -2.85 -5.05
C PHE A 168 13.06 -3.30 -4.67
N PHE A 169 13.20 -3.93 -3.50
CA PHE A 169 14.45 -4.60 -3.10
C PHE A 169 14.60 -6.00 -3.70
N ALA A 170 13.51 -6.68 -4.02
CA ALA A 170 13.56 -7.99 -4.66
C ALA A 170 14.06 -7.83 -6.09
N LYS A 171 15.27 -8.34 -6.36
CA LYS A 171 15.88 -8.35 -7.68
C LYS A 171 15.15 -9.29 -8.67
N GLU A 172 15.54 -9.25 -9.93
CA GLU A 172 14.89 -9.71 -11.17
C GLU A 172 14.36 -11.16 -11.26
N HIS A 173 14.55 -12.03 -10.28
CA HIS A 173 13.97 -13.37 -10.32
C HIS A 173 12.58 -13.41 -9.67
N ASP A 174 11.67 -12.69 -10.27
CA ASP A 174 10.34 -12.47 -9.72
C ASP A 174 9.37 -13.61 -10.09
N THR A 175 9.48 -14.73 -9.37
CA THR A 175 8.49 -15.81 -9.46
C THR A 175 7.16 -15.43 -8.82
N TYR A 176 7.13 -14.40 -7.96
CA TYR A 176 5.92 -13.95 -7.29
C TYR A 176 4.96 -13.27 -8.25
N SER A 177 5.44 -12.48 -9.21
CA SER A 177 4.59 -11.84 -10.21
C SER A 177 3.80 -12.86 -11.04
N LEU A 178 4.37 -14.06 -11.24
CA LEU A 178 3.68 -15.17 -11.91
C LEU A 178 2.64 -15.86 -11.01
N GLN A 179 2.77 -15.75 -9.69
CA GLN A 179 1.85 -16.38 -8.74
C GLN A 179 0.65 -15.50 -8.42
N ILE A 180 0.80 -14.17 -8.42
CA ILE A 180 -0.29 -13.21 -8.11
C ILE A 180 -1.60 -13.52 -8.86
N PRO A 181 -1.60 -13.68 -10.21
CA PRO A 181 -2.84 -13.94 -10.95
C PRO A 181 -3.52 -15.24 -10.55
N LYS A 182 -2.76 -16.27 -10.17
CA LYS A 182 -3.28 -17.58 -9.77
C LYS A 182 -3.94 -17.48 -8.39
N ASP A 183 -3.26 -16.87 -7.42
CA ASP A 183 -3.78 -16.70 -6.07
C ASP A 183 -5.11 -15.90 -6.09
N PHE A 184 -5.15 -14.82 -6.88
CA PHE A 184 -6.36 -13.98 -6.99
C PHE A 184 -7.50 -14.68 -7.76
N GLU A 185 -7.17 -15.50 -8.76
CA GLU A 185 -8.19 -16.32 -9.46
C GLU A 185 -8.81 -17.35 -8.51
N GLU A 186 -8.01 -18.03 -7.70
CA GLU A 186 -8.50 -18.97 -6.70
C GLU A 186 -9.30 -18.26 -5.59
N LEU A 187 -8.85 -17.08 -5.16
CA LEU A 187 -9.55 -16.29 -4.18
C LEU A 187 -10.95 -15.87 -4.68
N ILE A 188 -11.05 -15.37 -5.90
CA ILE A 188 -12.36 -15.01 -6.49
C ILE A 188 -13.31 -16.20 -6.47
N LYS A 189 -12.85 -17.40 -6.87
CA LYS A 189 -13.65 -18.62 -6.81
C LYS A 189 -14.11 -18.97 -5.40
N ALA A 190 -13.22 -18.82 -4.42
CA ALA A 190 -13.56 -19.06 -3.01
C ALA A 190 -14.59 -18.05 -2.48
N LEU A 191 -14.45 -16.77 -2.85
CA LEU A 191 -15.40 -15.70 -2.50
C LEU A 191 -16.79 -15.94 -3.14
N GLU A 192 -16.85 -16.36 -4.40
CA GLU A 192 -18.11 -16.72 -5.09
C GLU A 192 -18.84 -17.86 -4.37
N ASN A 193 -18.09 -18.83 -3.88
CA ASN A 193 -18.61 -19.97 -3.13
C ASN A 193 -18.86 -19.67 -1.65
N LYS A 194 -18.56 -18.46 -1.19
CA LYS A 194 -18.62 -18.05 0.21
C LYS A 194 -17.79 -18.94 1.15
N ASP A 195 -16.71 -19.51 0.60
CA ASP A 195 -15.80 -20.40 1.33
C ASP A 195 -14.82 -19.57 2.16
N GLN A 196 -15.17 -19.38 3.41
CA GLN A 196 -14.44 -18.54 4.37
C GLN A 196 -13.05 -19.10 4.68
N ASP A 197 -12.98 -20.41 4.94
CA ASP A 197 -11.73 -21.05 5.36
C ASP A 197 -10.72 -21.07 4.20
N LYS A 198 -11.19 -21.36 3.00
CA LYS A 198 -10.36 -21.32 1.80
C LYS A 198 -9.91 -19.89 1.48
N SER A 199 -10.79 -18.90 1.59
CA SER A 199 -10.44 -17.48 1.36
C SER A 199 -9.41 -16.98 2.37
N GLU A 200 -9.53 -17.36 3.64
CA GLU A 200 -8.56 -17.08 4.68
C GLU A 200 -7.19 -17.68 4.33
N GLN A 201 -7.17 -18.97 3.96
CA GLN A 201 -5.93 -19.67 3.66
C GLN A 201 -5.23 -19.10 2.43
N ILE A 202 -5.96 -18.84 1.34
CA ILE A 202 -5.39 -18.24 0.13
C ILE A 202 -4.73 -16.89 0.42
N MET A 203 -5.38 -16.03 1.22
CA MET A 203 -4.81 -14.72 1.56
C MET A 203 -3.54 -14.85 2.42
N LYS A 204 -3.48 -15.85 3.33
CA LYS A 204 -2.27 -16.14 4.10
C LYS A 204 -1.14 -16.67 3.21
N ASP A 205 -1.45 -17.61 2.32
CA ASP A 205 -0.46 -18.21 1.41
C ASP A 205 0.11 -17.17 0.45
N HIS A 206 -0.75 -16.30 -0.10
CA HIS A 206 -0.34 -15.17 -0.92
C HIS A 206 0.66 -14.26 -0.18
N ALA A 207 0.39 -13.93 1.09
CA ALA A 207 1.32 -13.14 1.90
C ALA A 207 2.63 -13.89 2.20
N ILE A 208 2.57 -15.22 2.40
CA ILE A 208 3.77 -16.06 2.61
C ILE A 208 4.60 -16.14 1.33
N HIS A 209 3.98 -16.28 0.15
CA HIS A 209 4.68 -16.26 -1.12
C HIS A 209 5.51 -14.97 -1.28
N PHE A 210 4.90 -13.84 -0.97
CA PHE A 210 5.60 -12.55 -1.00
C PHE A 210 6.85 -12.53 -0.10
N ILE A 211 6.73 -12.96 1.18
CA ILE A 211 7.88 -12.91 2.09
C ILE A 211 8.99 -13.87 1.69
N ASN A 212 8.61 -15.03 1.15
CA ASN A 212 9.60 -16.00 0.67
C ASN A 212 10.37 -15.45 -0.53
N GLN A 213 9.72 -14.74 -1.42
CA GLN A 213 10.36 -14.03 -2.53
C GLN A 213 11.38 -12.99 -2.01
N ILE A 214 10.97 -12.16 -1.04
CA ILE A 214 11.89 -11.18 -0.42
C ILE A 214 13.10 -11.89 0.21
N LYS A 215 12.88 -12.95 0.99
CA LYS A 215 13.98 -13.74 1.59
C LYS A 215 14.93 -14.27 0.53
N THR A 216 14.41 -14.91 -0.52
CA THR A 216 15.23 -15.47 -1.60
C THR A 216 16.07 -14.38 -2.27
N SER A 217 15.50 -13.22 -2.53
CA SER A 217 16.22 -12.09 -3.14
C SER A 217 17.33 -11.52 -2.26
N LEU A 218 17.20 -11.63 -0.94
CA LEU A 218 18.21 -11.16 0.03
C LEU A 218 19.39 -12.14 0.22
N TYR A 219 19.15 -13.44 0.02
CA TYR A 219 20.18 -14.47 0.16
C TYR A 219 20.84 -14.84 -1.18
N ALA A 220 20.42 -14.24 -2.28
CA ALA A 220 20.98 -14.47 -3.61
C ALA A 220 22.23 -13.61 -3.91
N GLU A 221 22.78 -12.93 -2.90
CA GLU A 221 24.10 -12.28 -2.91
C GLU A 221 25.14 -13.20 -2.28
#